data_72a67fb3dc0ece9d1f382bcbefe996a6
#
_entry.id   72a67fb3dc0ece9d1f382bcbefe996a6
#
_cell.length_a   1.000
_cell.length_b   1.000
_cell.length_c   1.000
_cell.angle_alpha   90.00
_cell.angle_beta   90.00
_cell.angle_gamma   90.00
#
_symmetry.space_group_name_H-M   'P 1'
#
loop_
_entity.id
_entity.type
_entity.pdbx_description
1 polymer ?
#
loop_
_entity_poly.entity_id
_entity_poly.type
_entity_poly.pdbx_seq_one_letter_code
_entity_poly.pdbx_strand_id
1 'polypeptide(L)'
;MRIIKLLFLLFILSIQGCNITYLNSSYTSKEKITIIRANTGRFNFIMGRRSKEIIRLCNLARKNPTLLKKYVEIKYGKEYSERKGITNLKESNRLKDVPLLRPSYLLTISAISHALISGVISQIGHQGFPLRVYLTGNFNCFIPYVLCGENCYYGEYKAINMFIGWMESSGHKSNIMNDKFYRIGMGGFIHFSKYKYNMVQNFSGPKILDLVIRPKQVFKNKK
;
A
#
# COMPACT_ATOMS: atom_id res chain seq x y z
N MET A 1 23.16 29.78 6.18
CA MET A 1 23.15 28.28 6.17
C MET A 1 22.47 27.64 7.39
N ARG A 2 22.69 28.08 8.62
CA ARG A 2 22.05 27.50 9.83
C ARG A 2 20.53 27.73 9.89
N ILE A 3 20.02 28.89 9.50
CA ILE A 3 18.58 29.21 9.48
C ILE A 3 17.80 28.36 8.48
N ILE A 4 18.36 28.11 7.28
CA ILE A 4 17.72 27.27 6.26
C ILE A 4 17.64 25.81 6.73
N LYS A 5 18.67 25.30 7.42
CA LYS A 5 18.63 23.97 8.03
C LYS A 5 17.59 23.88 9.16
N LEU A 6 17.44 24.94 9.95
CA LEU A 6 16.44 24.99 11.02
C LEU A 6 15.02 25.07 10.46
N LEU A 7 14.77 25.89 9.44
CA LEU A 7 13.47 25.97 8.75
C LEU A 7 13.12 24.66 8.05
N PHE A 8 14.10 24.00 7.44
CA PHE A 8 13.92 22.68 6.82
C PHE A 8 13.62 21.61 7.88
N LEU A 9 14.29 21.66 9.03
CA LEU A 9 14.03 20.76 10.17
C LEU A 9 12.64 21.01 10.77
N LEU A 10 12.23 22.27 10.96
CA LEU A 10 10.89 22.66 11.42
C LEU A 10 9.81 22.26 10.41
N PHE A 11 10.08 22.38 9.10
CA PHE A 11 9.20 21.91 8.03
C PHE A 11 9.05 20.38 8.05
N ILE A 12 10.16 19.64 8.24
CA ILE A 12 10.11 18.17 8.41
C ILE A 12 9.34 17.80 9.68
N LEU A 13 9.55 18.50 10.79
CA LEU A 13 8.85 18.26 12.05
C LEU A 13 7.35 18.60 11.96
N SER A 14 6.98 19.66 11.23
CA SER A 14 5.56 19.99 10.98
C SER A 14 4.86 18.97 10.09
N ILE A 15 5.56 18.42 9.09
CA ILE A 15 5.06 17.31 8.27
C ILE A 15 4.94 16.01 9.09
N GLN A 16 5.85 15.79 10.06
CA GLN A 16 5.76 14.66 10.99
C GLN A 16 4.67 14.85 12.04
N GLY A 17 4.42 16.08 12.50
CA GLY A 17 3.39 16.40 13.50
C GLY A 17 1.97 16.00 13.07
N CYS A 18 1.63 16.10 11.80
CA CYS A 18 0.32 15.70 11.28
C CYS A 18 0.04 14.19 11.32
N ASN A 19 1.07 13.34 11.54
CA ASN A 19 0.90 11.88 11.55
C ASN A 19 1.03 11.23 12.95
N ILE A 20 1.48 11.98 13.96
CA ILE A 20 1.73 11.43 15.31
C ILE A 20 0.53 11.61 16.24
N THR A 21 -0.29 12.61 15.99
CA THR A 21 -1.45 12.97 16.83
C THR A 21 -2.55 11.91 16.92
N TYR A 22 -2.55 10.90 16.00
CA TYR A 22 -3.49 9.78 16.07
C TYR A 22 -3.02 8.61 16.94
N LEU A 23 -1.78 8.64 17.40
CA LEU A 23 -1.27 7.57 18.25
C LEU A 23 -1.46 7.97 19.72
N ASN A 24 -2.70 7.78 20.19
CA ASN A 24 -3.09 8.06 21.57
C ASN A 24 -2.41 7.12 22.59
N SER A 25 -2.76 7.25 23.85
CA SER A 25 -2.25 6.44 24.98
C SER A 25 -2.56 4.94 24.85
N SER A 26 -3.51 4.57 23.96
CA SER A 26 -3.93 3.17 23.76
C SER A 26 -2.86 2.28 23.12
N TYR A 27 -1.78 2.86 22.57
CA TYR A 27 -0.68 2.10 21.96
C TYR A 27 0.60 2.16 22.80
N THR A 28 1.27 1.03 22.92
CA THR A 28 2.64 0.97 23.48
C THR A 28 3.64 1.68 22.55
N SER A 29 4.81 2.05 23.07
CA SER A 29 5.88 2.66 22.27
C SER A 29 6.30 1.78 21.09
N LYS A 30 6.37 0.46 21.28
CA LYS A 30 6.69 -0.51 20.22
C LYS A 30 5.62 -0.56 19.13
N GLU A 31 4.34 -0.54 19.51
CA GLU A 31 3.22 -0.50 18.57
C GLU A 31 3.23 0.81 17.76
N LYS A 32 3.45 1.95 18.41
CA LYS A 32 3.57 3.26 17.74
C LYS A 32 4.66 3.25 16.66
N ILE A 33 5.85 2.75 17.00
CA ILE A 33 6.96 2.60 16.04
C ILE A 33 6.56 1.70 14.87
N THR A 34 5.88 0.59 15.13
CA THR A 34 5.44 -0.36 14.10
C THR A 34 4.42 0.28 13.16
N ILE A 35 3.44 1.02 13.68
CA ILE A 35 2.43 1.75 12.89
C ILE A 35 3.09 2.83 12.02
N ILE A 36 4.06 3.58 12.56
CA ILE A 36 4.82 4.61 11.83
C ILE A 36 5.62 3.97 10.69
N ARG A 37 6.33 2.85 10.96
CA ARG A 37 7.11 2.12 9.95
C ARG A 37 6.23 1.50 8.86
N ALA A 38 5.03 1.05 9.20
CA ALA A 38 4.08 0.53 8.22
C ALA A 38 3.64 1.59 7.20
N ASN A 39 3.67 2.88 7.54
CA ASN A 39 3.36 3.97 6.62
C ASN A 39 4.55 4.33 5.72
N THR A 40 4.98 3.40 4.89
CA THR A 40 6.09 3.62 3.93
C THR A 40 5.77 4.68 2.87
N GLY A 41 4.47 4.97 2.64
CA GLY A 41 3.99 5.97 1.69
C GLY A 41 4.09 7.42 2.15
N ARG A 42 4.43 7.68 3.42
CA ARG A 42 4.38 9.02 4.04
C ARG A 42 5.16 10.10 3.28
N PHE A 43 6.27 9.75 2.65
CA PHE A 43 7.12 10.69 1.89
C PHE A 43 6.87 10.66 0.37
N ASN A 44 5.88 9.94 -0.11
CA ASN A 44 5.52 9.96 -1.52
C ASN A 44 4.59 11.16 -1.79
N PHE A 45 5.05 12.11 -2.60
CA PHE A 45 4.33 13.37 -2.83
C PHE A 45 3.16 13.23 -3.80
N ILE A 46 3.22 12.26 -4.73
CA ILE A 46 2.14 12.06 -5.72
C ILE A 46 1.01 11.17 -5.20
N MET A 47 1.20 10.48 -4.09
CA MET A 47 0.16 9.68 -3.46
C MET A 47 -0.70 10.52 -2.52
N GLY A 48 -2.01 10.51 -2.71
CA GLY A 48 -2.97 11.12 -1.81
C GLY A 48 -3.01 10.46 -0.42
N ARG A 49 -3.60 11.14 0.55
CA ARG A 49 -3.72 10.66 1.96
C ARG A 49 -4.33 9.26 2.06
N ARG A 50 -5.32 8.96 1.22
CA ARG A 50 -6.02 7.68 1.19
C ARG A 50 -5.11 6.53 0.75
N SER A 51 -4.36 6.72 -0.32
CA SER A 51 -3.37 5.74 -0.79
C SER A 51 -2.33 5.44 0.28
N LYS A 52 -1.84 6.47 0.98
CA LYS A 52 -0.89 6.32 2.10
C LYS A 52 -1.46 5.52 3.26
N GLU A 53 -2.74 5.74 3.58
CA GLU A 53 -3.43 5.00 4.63
C GLU A 53 -3.63 3.53 4.25
N ILE A 54 -4.03 3.26 3.01
CA ILE A 54 -4.19 1.88 2.53
C ILE A 54 -2.85 1.14 2.55
N ILE A 55 -1.74 1.78 2.16
CA ILE A 55 -0.40 1.17 2.26
C ILE A 55 -0.07 0.82 3.70
N ARG A 56 -0.41 1.68 4.67
CA ARG A 56 -0.24 1.39 6.10
C ARG A 56 -1.03 0.15 6.52
N LEU A 57 -2.31 0.08 6.14
CA LEU A 57 -3.18 -1.08 6.44
C LEU A 57 -2.62 -2.37 5.82
N CYS A 58 -2.22 -2.34 4.54
CA CYS A 58 -1.58 -3.47 3.88
C CYS A 58 -0.30 -3.91 4.62
N ASN A 59 0.55 -2.98 5.02
CA ASN A 59 1.79 -3.29 5.70
C ASN A 59 1.57 -3.80 7.13
N LEU A 60 0.55 -3.33 7.84
CA LEU A 60 0.14 -3.90 9.12
C LEU A 60 -0.38 -5.33 8.94
N ALA A 61 -1.22 -5.58 7.92
CA ALA A 61 -1.69 -6.94 7.59
C ALA A 61 -0.53 -7.90 7.33
N ARG A 62 0.49 -7.43 6.64
CA ARG A 62 1.67 -8.22 6.26
C ARG A 62 2.62 -8.49 7.42
N LYS A 63 2.64 -7.66 8.45
CA LYS A 63 3.63 -7.73 9.55
C LYS A 63 3.05 -8.08 10.90
N ASN A 64 1.87 -7.58 11.21
CA ASN A 64 1.28 -7.73 12.53
C ASN A 64 -0.26 -7.62 12.45
N PRO A 65 -0.95 -8.72 12.11
CA PRO A 65 -2.41 -8.75 12.01
C PRO A 65 -3.13 -8.35 13.31
N THR A 66 -2.59 -8.72 14.46
CA THR A 66 -3.15 -8.34 15.77
C THR A 66 -3.12 -6.82 15.96
N LEU A 67 -1.98 -6.19 15.62
CA LEU A 67 -1.87 -4.73 15.67
C LEU A 67 -2.73 -4.06 14.61
N LEU A 68 -2.89 -4.67 13.42
CA LEU A 68 -3.85 -4.18 12.41
C LEU A 68 -5.27 -4.13 12.99
N LYS A 69 -5.74 -5.23 13.61
CA LYS A 69 -7.09 -5.29 14.20
C LYS A 69 -7.27 -4.18 15.24
N LYS A 70 -6.34 -4.05 16.18
CA LYS A 70 -6.32 -2.98 17.19
C LYS A 70 -6.32 -1.58 16.55
N TYR A 71 -5.51 -1.38 15.51
CA TYR A 71 -5.43 -0.09 14.79
C TYR A 71 -6.75 0.25 14.11
N VAL A 72 -7.38 -0.73 13.45
CA VAL A 72 -8.67 -0.55 12.78
C VAL A 72 -9.76 -0.23 13.80
N GLU A 73 -9.82 -0.96 14.92
CA GLU A 73 -10.80 -0.74 15.97
C GLU A 73 -10.73 0.66 16.56
N ILE A 74 -9.51 1.11 16.93
CA ILE A 74 -9.31 2.44 17.54
C ILE A 74 -9.62 3.57 16.54
N LYS A 75 -9.28 3.38 15.27
CA LYS A 75 -9.37 4.47 14.28
C LYS A 75 -10.70 4.53 13.54
N TYR A 76 -11.31 3.39 13.29
CA TYR A 76 -12.47 3.27 12.42
C TYR A 76 -13.71 2.72 13.12
N GLY A 77 -13.55 2.07 14.27
CA GLY A 77 -14.61 1.45 15.03
C GLY A 77 -14.55 -0.09 15.04
N LYS A 78 -15.25 -0.66 16.02
CA LYS A 78 -15.31 -2.11 16.25
C LYS A 78 -15.93 -2.84 15.06
N GLU A 79 -16.94 -2.28 14.43
CA GLU A 79 -17.63 -2.84 13.27
C GLU A 79 -16.70 -3.15 12.09
N TYR A 80 -15.65 -2.34 11.89
CA TYR A 80 -14.63 -2.58 10.86
C TYR A 80 -13.63 -3.65 11.29
N SER A 81 -13.25 -3.68 12.57
CA SER A 81 -12.28 -4.63 13.09
C SER A 81 -12.79 -6.07 13.15
N GLU A 82 -14.12 -6.25 13.15
CA GLU A 82 -14.80 -7.55 13.16
C GLU A 82 -15.10 -8.09 11.76
N ARG A 83 -14.84 -7.32 10.70
CA ARG A 83 -15.03 -7.78 9.31
C ARG A 83 -14.10 -8.95 8.97
N LYS A 84 -14.59 -9.90 8.16
CA LYS A 84 -13.84 -11.10 7.74
C LYS A 84 -12.46 -10.79 7.12
N GLY A 85 -12.36 -9.68 6.40
CA GLY A 85 -11.09 -9.20 5.83
C GLY A 85 -10.00 -8.90 6.87
N ILE A 86 -10.39 -8.63 8.13
CA ILE A 86 -9.50 -8.38 9.27
C ILE A 86 -9.35 -9.64 10.13
N THR A 87 -10.46 -10.26 10.53
CA THR A 87 -10.48 -11.37 11.51
C THR A 87 -9.88 -12.66 10.97
N ASN A 88 -9.94 -12.88 9.65
CA ASN A 88 -9.34 -14.06 8.99
C ASN A 88 -7.83 -13.93 8.75
N LEU A 89 -7.19 -12.88 9.24
CA LEU A 89 -5.76 -12.73 9.23
C LEU A 89 -5.16 -13.36 10.49
N LYS A 90 -4.44 -14.45 10.31
CA LYS A 90 -3.75 -15.14 11.42
C LYS A 90 -2.29 -14.69 11.48
N GLU A 91 -1.79 -14.48 12.69
CA GLU A 91 -0.35 -14.37 12.89
C GLU A 91 0.32 -15.69 12.53
N SER A 92 1.42 -15.60 11.83
CA SER A 92 2.28 -16.76 11.54
C SER A 92 3.73 -16.31 11.48
N ASN A 93 4.65 -17.24 11.78
CA ASN A 93 6.08 -16.96 11.66
C ASN A 93 6.47 -16.56 10.24
N ARG A 94 5.76 -17.04 9.22
CA ARG A 94 5.96 -16.67 7.81
C ARG A 94 5.78 -15.18 7.57
N LEU A 95 4.91 -14.47 8.32
CA LEU A 95 4.70 -13.03 8.16
C LEU A 95 5.92 -12.19 8.56
N LYS A 96 6.83 -12.72 9.38
CA LYS A 96 8.06 -12.02 9.76
C LYS A 96 8.93 -11.72 8.53
N ASP A 97 8.93 -12.62 7.57
CA ASP A 97 9.79 -12.57 6.38
C ASP A 97 9.13 -11.83 5.19
N VAL A 98 7.82 -11.60 5.22
CA VAL A 98 7.13 -10.84 4.18
C VAL A 98 7.63 -9.39 4.18
N PRO A 99 8.16 -8.86 3.05
CA PRO A 99 8.69 -7.50 3.02
C PRO A 99 7.59 -6.44 3.15
N LEU A 100 7.91 -5.25 3.67
CA LEU A 100 7.00 -4.11 3.59
C LEU A 100 6.86 -3.65 2.14
N LEU A 101 5.63 -3.35 1.74
CA LEU A 101 5.35 -2.68 0.48
C LEU A 101 5.87 -1.25 0.52
N ARG A 102 6.72 -0.88 -0.42
CA ARG A 102 7.31 0.46 -0.55
C ARG A 102 6.77 1.16 -1.79
N PRO A 103 6.44 2.45 -1.72
CA PRO A 103 5.96 3.20 -2.86
C PRO A 103 6.94 3.18 -4.04
N SER A 104 6.37 3.09 -5.25
CA SER A 104 7.07 3.27 -6.52
C SER A 104 6.36 4.36 -7.31
N TYR A 105 7.09 5.38 -7.76
CA TYR A 105 6.54 6.46 -8.59
C TYR A 105 5.97 5.92 -9.90
N LEU A 106 6.70 5.03 -10.57
CA LEU A 106 6.28 4.46 -11.85
C LEU A 106 5.00 3.62 -11.72
N LEU A 107 4.92 2.77 -10.70
CA LEU A 107 3.68 2.02 -10.40
C LEU A 107 2.53 2.96 -10.02
N THR A 108 2.83 4.07 -9.33
CA THR A 108 1.80 5.08 -8.97
C THR A 108 1.28 5.80 -10.20
N ILE A 109 2.15 6.18 -11.14
CA ILE A 109 1.73 6.77 -12.41
C ILE A 109 0.83 5.80 -13.18
N SER A 110 1.23 4.53 -13.31
CA SER A 110 0.42 3.50 -13.94
C SER A 110 -0.95 3.34 -13.28
N ALA A 111 -1.01 3.31 -11.94
CA ALA A 111 -2.26 3.19 -11.20
C ALA A 111 -3.17 4.42 -11.38
N ILE A 112 -2.61 5.64 -11.33
CA ILE A 112 -3.35 6.89 -11.55
C ILE A 112 -3.91 6.93 -12.99
N SER A 113 -3.10 6.59 -13.99
CA SER A 113 -3.52 6.57 -15.40
C SER A 113 -4.67 5.61 -15.62
N HIS A 114 -4.61 4.40 -15.04
CA HIS A 114 -5.71 3.45 -15.14
C HIS A 114 -6.96 3.93 -14.42
N ALA A 115 -6.82 4.45 -13.20
CA ALA A 115 -7.95 4.98 -12.45
C ALA A 115 -8.63 6.14 -13.19
N LEU A 116 -7.86 7.05 -13.81
CA LEU A 116 -8.37 8.16 -14.59
C LEU A 116 -9.13 7.66 -15.83
N ILE A 117 -8.49 6.84 -16.66
CA ILE A 117 -9.08 6.36 -17.91
C ILE A 117 -10.35 5.55 -17.59
N SER A 118 -10.26 4.55 -16.72
CA SER A 118 -11.41 3.72 -16.37
C SER A 118 -12.54 4.52 -15.72
N GLY A 119 -12.21 5.55 -14.93
CA GLY A 119 -13.20 6.45 -14.33
C GLY A 119 -13.95 7.26 -15.35
N VAL A 120 -13.24 7.87 -16.32
CA VAL A 120 -13.82 8.71 -17.38
C VAL A 120 -14.73 7.90 -18.32
N ILE A 121 -14.25 6.72 -18.76
CA ILE A 121 -15.03 5.87 -19.69
C ILE A 121 -15.99 4.91 -18.97
N SER A 122 -16.11 5.03 -17.64
CA SER A 122 -16.97 4.19 -16.80
C SER A 122 -16.71 2.69 -16.93
N GLN A 123 -15.46 2.30 -17.21
CA GLN A 123 -15.05 0.93 -17.39
C GLN A 123 -14.51 0.33 -16.08
N ILE A 124 -14.82 -0.93 -15.81
CA ILE A 124 -14.30 -1.69 -14.67
C ILE A 124 -13.39 -2.83 -15.14
N GLY A 125 -12.40 -3.22 -14.33
CA GLY A 125 -11.52 -4.36 -14.62
C GLY A 125 -10.05 -3.97 -14.77
N HIS A 126 -9.29 -4.81 -15.46
CA HIS A 126 -7.83 -4.79 -15.54
C HIS A 126 -7.31 -4.45 -16.95
N GLN A 127 -8.01 -3.61 -17.70
CA GLN A 127 -7.70 -3.35 -19.11
C GLN A 127 -6.27 -2.82 -19.27
N GLY A 128 -5.56 -3.47 -20.20
CA GLY A 128 -4.19 -3.13 -20.52
C GLY A 128 -3.13 -3.45 -19.45
N PHE A 129 -3.48 -4.08 -18.35
CA PHE A 129 -2.50 -4.69 -17.46
C PHE A 129 -2.00 -6.04 -18.06
N PRO A 130 -0.69 -6.35 -18.07
CA PRO A 130 0.43 -5.64 -17.45
C PRO A 130 1.12 -4.59 -18.36
N LEU A 131 0.65 -4.38 -19.61
CA LEU A 131 1.27 -3.46 -20.57
C LEU A 131 1.38 -2.02 -20.02
N ARG A 132 0.35 -1.52 -19.32
CA ARG A 132 0.39 -0.20 -18.67
C ARG A 132 1.54 -0.07 -17.68
N VAL A 133 1.78 -1.11 -16.89
CA VAL A 133 2.86 -1.14 -15.90
C VAL A 133 4.21 -1.18 -16.61
N TYR A 134 4.33 -1.92 -17.71
CA TYR A 134 5.52 -1.95 -18.55
C TYR A 134 5.84 -0.58 -19.16
N LEU A 135 4.86 0.05 -19.81
CA LEU A 135 5.03 1.34 -20.49
C LEU A 135 5.42 2.49 -19.55
N THR A 136 5.13 2.39 -18.26
CA THR A 136 5.61 3.36 -17.25
C THR A 136 7.04 3.08 -16.77
N GLY A 137 7.82 2.29 -17.52
CA GLY A 137 9.22 1.99 -17.22
C GLY A 137 9.42 0.90 -16.16
N ASN A 138 8.38 0.18 -15.82
CA ASN A 138 8.48 -0.99 -14.94
C ASN A 138 8.64 -2.27 -15.80
N PHE A 139 9.75 -2.30 -16.56
CA PHE A 139 10.06 -3.36 -17.56
C PHE A 139 10.00 -4.78 -17.00
N ASN A 140 9.95 -4.91 -15.69
CA ASN A 140 9.94 -6.19 -15.01
C ASN A 140 8.65 -7.02 -15.26
N CYS A 141 7.55 -6.40 -15.73
CA CYS A 141 6.27 -7.11 -15.92
C CYS A 141 6.25 -8.08 -17.10
N PHE A 142 7.21 -7.98 -18.04
CA PHE A 142 7.34 -8.87 -19.18
C PHE A 142 8.55 -9.81 -19.10
N ILE A 143 9.36 -9.69 -18.06
CA ILE A 143 10.50 -10.57 -17.88
C ILE A 143 9.99 -11.80 -17.12
N PRO A 144 10.20 -13.02 -17.64
CA PRO A 144 9.93 -14.24 -16.90
C PRO A 144 10.59 -14.15 -15.51
N TYR A 145 9.86 -14.51 -14.46
CA TYR A 145 10.31 -14.47 -13.06
C TYR A 145 10.15 -13.12 -12.33
N VAL A 146 9.70 -12.05 -12.96
CA VAL A 146 9.34 -10.82 -12.24
C VAL A 146 7.83 -10.70 -12.14
N LEU A 147 7.36 -10.79 -10.91
CA LEU A 147 5.93 -10.76 -10.61
C LEU A 147 5.42 -9.33 -10.59
N CYS A 148 4.30 -9.12 -11.29
CA CYS A 148 3.44 -7.95 -11.14
C CYS A 148 2.04 -8.40 -10.74
N GLY A 149 1.31 -7.52 -10.08
CA GLY A 149 -0.09 -7.74 -9.71
C GLY A 149 -0.85 -6.43 -9.70
N GLU A 150 -2.15 -6.53 -9.89
CA GLU A 150 -3.06 -5.39 -9.81
C GLU A 150 -4.30 -5.74 -9.00
N ASN A 151 -4.73 -4.79 -8.17
CA ASN A 151 -6.03 -4.82 -7.52
C ASN A 151 -6.80 -3.57 -7.95
N CYS A 152 -8.04 -3.78 -8.39
CA CYS A 152 -8.97 -2.70 -8.68
C CYS A 152 -10.11 -2.71 -7.65
N TYR A 153 -10.57 -1.51 -7.27
CA TYR A 153 -11.71 -1.30 -6.40
C TYR A 153 -12.65 -0.27 -7.03
N TYR A 154 -13.93 -0.55 -6.95
CA TYR A 154 -14.99 0.33 -7.41
C TYR A 154 -16.05 0.43 -6.30
N GLY A 155 -16.38 1.64 -5.86
CA GLY A 155 -17.34 1.81 -4.78
C GLY A 155 -17.09 3.04 -3.92
N GLU A 156 -17.17 2.87 -2.61
CA GLU A 156 -17.08 3.95 -1.65
C GLU A 156 -15.67 4.57 -1.54
N TYR A 157 -15.64 5.83 -1.13
CA TYR A 157 -14.43 6.65 -1.07
C TYR A 157 -13.57 6.43 0.19
N LYS A 158 -13.98 5.58 1.14
CA LYS A 158 -13.26 5.37 2.41
C LYS A 158 -12.11 4.36 2.25
N ALA A 159 -10.91 4.71 2.73
CA ALA A 159 -9.72 3.84 2.67
C ALA A 159 -9.94 2.48 3.33
N ILE A 160 -10.65 2.44 4.46
CA ILE A 160 -10.91 1.19 5.17
C ILE A 160 -11.83 0.26 4.38
N ASN A 161 -12.86 0.78 3.71
CA ASN A 161 -13.77 -0.04 2.90
C ASN A 161 -13.06 -0.65 1.70
N MET A 162 -12.17 0.11 1.03
CA MET A 162 -11.34 -0.38 -0.07
C MET A 162 -10.42 -1.51 0.41
N PHE A 163 -9.72 -1.29 1.53
CA PHE A 163 -8.81 -2.28 2.10
C PHE A 163 -9.55 -3.55 2.49
N ILE A 164 -10.67 -3.46 3.20
CA ILE A 164 -11.48 -4.62 3.61
C ILE A 164 -12.03 -5.34 2.38
N GLY A 165 -12.57 -4.62 1.38
CA GLY A 165 -13.06 -5.22 0.15
C GLY A 165 -12.00 -6.06 -0.57
N TRP A 166 -10.76 -5.57 -0.64
CA TRP A 166 -9.66 -6.37 -1.17
C TRP A 166 -9.28 -7.57 -0.28
N MET A 167 -9.31 -7.39 1.05
CA MET A 167 -8.96 -8.49 1.98
C MET A 167 -10.04 -9.57 2.07
N GLU A 168 -11.27 -9.28 1.69
CA GLU A 168 -12.38 -10.23 1.61
C GLU A 168 -12.41 -11.01 0.28
N SER A 169 -11.68 -10.52 -0.74
CA SER A 169 -11.50 -11.19 -2.04
C SER A 169 -10.21 -12.02 -2.03
N SER A 170 -10.29 -13.30 -2.34
CA SER A 170 -9.12 -14.22 -2.34
C SER A 170 -8.02 -13.78 -3.29
N GLY A 171 -8.38 -13.36 -4.52
CA GLY A 171 -7.42 -12.88 -5.54
C GLY A 171 -6.73 -11.59 -5.12
N HIS A 172 -7.49 -10.60 -4.68
CA HIS A 172 -6.93 -9.32 -4.24
C HIS A 172 -6.09 -9.46 -2.96
N LYS A 173 -6.56 -10.28 -2.00
CA LYS A 173 -5.82 -10.61 -0.78
C LYS A 173 -4.49 -11.29 -1.11
N SER A 174 -4.48 -12.21 -2.10
CA SER A 174 -3.25 -12.89 -2.50
C SER A 174 -2.19 -11.91 -3.00
N ASN A 175 -2.55 -10.87 -3.73
CA ASN A 175 -1.65 -9.80 -4.14
C ASN A 175 -1.12 -9.00 -2.93
N ILE A 176 -2.00 -8.59 -2.01
CA ILE A 176 -1.59 -7.84 -0.82
C ILE A 176 -0.65 -8.66 0.05
N MET A 177 -0.88 -9.96 0.20
CA MET A 177 -0.12 -10.85 1.08
C MET A 177 1.06 -11.56 0.39
N ASN A 178 1.29 -11.33 -0.91
CA ASN A 178 2.35 -11.95 -1.68
C ASN A 178 3.74 -11.52 -1.15
N ASP A 179 4.52 -12.49 -0.68
CA ASP A 179 5.86 -12.28 -0.11
C ASP A 179 6.91 -11.86 -1.16
N LYS A 180 6.62 -12.07 -2.43
CA LYS A 180 7.49 -11.64 -3.54
C LYS A 180 7.27 -10.18 -3.94
N PHE A 181 6.17 -9.55 -3.51
CA PHE A 181 5.93 -8.14 -3.75
C PHE A 181 6.52 -7.28 -2.64
N TYR A 182 7.29 -6.26 -3.00
CA TYR A 182 7.79 -5.25 -2.07
C TYR A 182 7.63 -3.82 -2.57
N ARG A 183 7.16 -3.62 -3.81
CA ARG A 183 6.82 -2.31 -4.35
C ARG A 183 5.33 -2.21 -4.61
N ILE A 184 4.79 -1.00 -4.40
CA ILE A 184 3.39 -0.68 -4.62
C ILE A 184 3.26 0.71 -5.23
N GLY A 185 2.36 0.84 -6.20
CA GLY A 185 1.82 2.10 -6.68
C GLY A 185 0.33 2.16 -6.43
N MET A 186 -0.20 3.34 -6.13
CA MET A 186 -1.63 3.51 -5.91
C MET A 186 -2.14 4.78 -6.53
N GLY A 187 -3.28 4.68 -7.21
CA GLY A 187 -3.99 5.80 -7.79
C GLY A 187 -5.49 5.62 -7.70
N GLY A 188 -6.22 6.71 -7.57
CA GLY A 188 -7.67 6.67 -7.57
C GLY A 188 -8.25 7.89 -8.23
N PHE A 189 -9.43 7.74 -8.81
CA PHE A 189 -10.15 8.79 -9.52
C PHE A 189 -11.66 8.63 -9.35
N ILE A 190 -12.42 9.69 -9.67
CA ILE A 190 -13.87 9.66 -9.76
C ILE A 190 -14.25 8.68 -10.87
N HIS A 191 -15.28 7.87 -10.64
CA HIS A 191 -15.83 6.94 -11.61
C HIS A 191 -17.24 7.40 -12.02
N PHE A 192 -17.43 7.69 -13.29
CA PHE A 192 -18.68 8.28 -13.78
C PHE A 192 -19.84 7.27 -13.94
N SER A 193 -19.76 6.12 -13.26
CA SER A 193 -20.84 5.17 -13.13
C SER A 193 -21.46 5.20 -11.73
N LYS A 194 -22.36 4.24 -11.45
CA LYS A 194 -22.96 4.03 -10.12
C LYS A 194 -21.93 3.86 -8.98
N TYR A 195 -20.70 3.47 -9.29
CA TYR A 195 -19.64 3.24 -8.29
C TYR A 195 -19.01 4.51 -7.73
N LYS A 196 -19.16 5.67 -8.41
CA LYS A 196 -18.70 7.01 -7.99
C LYS A 196 -17.19 7.17 -7.81
N TYR A 197 -16.46 6.12 -7.45
CA TYR A 197 -15.01 6.17 -7.22
C TYR A 197 -14.33 4.84 -7.55
N ASN A 198 -13.10 4.93 -8.04
CA ASN A 198 -12.23 3.77 -8.21
C ASN A 198 -10.86 3.99 -7.55
N MET A 199 -10.21 2.90 -7.20
CA MET A 199 -8.84 2.87 -6.68
C MET A 199 -8.10 1.68 -7.27
N VAL A 200 -6.87 1.92 -7.70
CA VAL A 200 -6.00 0.90 -8.30
C VAL A 200 -4.76 0.73 -7.44
N GLN A 201 -4.37 -0.51 -7.18
CA GLN A 201 -3.08 -0.89 -6.61
C GLN A 201 -2.30 -1.67 -7.66
N ASN A 202 -1.10 -1.23 -8.00
CA ASN A 202 -0.14 -1.98 -8.80
C ASN A 202 1.01 -2.46 -7.91
N PHE A 203 1.37 -3.73 -8.04
CA PHE A 203 2.43 -4.36 -7.26
C PHE A 203 3.56 -4.83 -8.17
N SER A 204 4.77 -4.85 -7.65
CA SER A 204 5.88 -5.57 -8.29
C SER A 204 6.86 -6.17 -7.27
N GLY A 205 7.53 -7.21 -7.72
CA GLY A 205 8.71 -7.77 -7.08
C GLY A 205 9.96 -6.88 -7.23
N PRO A 206 11.16 -7.40 -6.93
CA PRO A 206 12.43 -6.70 -7.09
C PRO A 206 12.69 -6.31 -8.54
N LYS A 207 13.30 -5.14 -8.77
CA LYS A 207 13.89 -4.84 -10.07
C LYS A 207 15.10 -5.76 -10.28
N ILE A 208 15.37 -6.15 -11.53
CA ILE A 208 16.57 -6.93 -11.87
C ILE A 208 17.82 -6.22 -11.35
N LEU A 209 17.88 -4.90 -11.47
CA LEU A 209 18.99 -4.10 -10.96
C LEU A 209 19.15 -4.23 -9.43
N ASP A 210 18.04 -4.31 -8.68
CA ASP A 210 18.09 -4.53 -7.22
C ASP A 210 18.65 -5.93 -6.88
N LEU A 211 18.39 -6.91 -7.75
CA LEU A 211 18.91 -8.28 -7.60
C LEU A 211 20.42 -8.34 -7.88
N VAL A 212 20.90 -7.57 -8.86
CA VAL A 212 22.32 -7.53 -9.24
C VAL A 212 23.15 -6.71 -8.25
N ILE A 213 22.67 -5.53 -7.86
CA ILE A 213 23.43 -4.61 -6.99
C ILE A 213 23.36 -4.98 -5.51
N ARG A 214 22.24 -5.60 -5.05
CA ARG A 214 22.01 -5.96 -3.64
C ARG A 214 21.49 -7.38 -3.45
N PRO A 215 22.18 -8.40 -3.99
CA PRO A 215 21.68 -9.78 -3.93
C PRO A 215 21.45 -10.27 -2.49
N LYS A 216 22.30 -9.88 -1.55
CA LYS A 216 22.22 -10.33 -0.14
C LYS A 216 21.00 -9.78 0.63
N GLN A 217 20.43 -8.63 0.24
CA GLN A 217 19.24 -8.08 0.93
C GLN A 217 17.93 -8.68 0.42
N VAL A 218 17.90 -9.12 -0.83
CA VAL A 218 16.70 -9.71 -1.47
C VAL A 218 16.52 -11.17 -1.04
N PHE A 219 17.63 -11.90 -0.78
CA PHE A 219 17.62 -13.33 -0.46
C PHE A 219 17.90 -13.68 1.01
N LYS A 220 18.09 -12.69 1.88
CA LYS A 220 18.38 -12.94 3.32
C LYS A 220 17.25 -13.63 4.11
N ASN A 221 16.11 -13.84 3.49
CA ASN A 221 14.92 -14.45 4.11
C ASN A 221 14.67 -15.90 3.63
N LYS A 222 15.70 -16.60 3.11
CA LYS A 222 15.59 -18.00 2.66
C LYS A 222 16.41 -18.98 3.49
N LYS A 223 16.59 -18.73 4.79
CA LYS A 223 17.10 -19.76 5.74
C LYS A 223 16.16 -19.90 6.91
#